data_8e24fd8a55ed8ca7cc21ede99858828f
#
_entry.id   8e24fd8a55ed8ca7cc21ede99858828f
#
_cell.length_a   1.000
_cell.length_b   1.000
_cell.length_c   1.000
_cell.angle_alpha   90.00
_cell.angle_beta   90.00
_cell.angle_gamma   90.00
#
_symmetry.space_group_name_H-M   'P 1'
#
loop_
_entity.id
_entity.type
_entity.pdbx_description
1 polymer ?
#
loop_
_entity_poly.entity_id
_entity_poly.type
_entity_poly.pdbx_seq_one_letter_code
_entity_poly.pdbx_strand_id
1 'polypeptide(L)'
;MALNTELILTLKNLKGCGNKTVLTIAEVAPSQVQTIEDLCHFWTTLKGKKFEKYSATDLQEANRKALTIINDAEREGVGIISYYEESFPQILRETINEDGNADAPLILFYRGNIKALQMPGIAIIGTREPTEAGTQAGIYFAEKFAEQGFNIVSGLAIGCDTTGHQGALNVKGTTTAFLANGLDWESIYPKENLELAKNIVKSGGLLLSEYPVGQRGNRYTLVERDRLQAGLSYATLVIQTGLRGGTMHAVNATLKAQKPLFMIRYKNMDGQIGGKAEGNKKFLEEGKAHALTSGSFEEALAIIRESVEKINKPKIKDSLF
;
A
#
# COMPACT_ATOMS: atom_id res chain seq x y z
N MET A 1 -7.03 -10.92 -22.48
CA MET A 1 -6.08 -10.77 -21.37
C MET A 1 -5.51 -9.38 -21.45
N ALA A 2 -5.35 -8.72 -20.33
CA ALA A 2 -4.76 -7.38 -20.27
C ALA A 2 -3.27 -7.41 -20.65
N LEU A 3 -2.68 -6.24 -20.87
CA LEU A 3 -1.25 -6.06 -21.15
C LEU A 3 -0.39 -6.69 -20.07
N ASN A 4 0.75 -7.25 -20.46
CA ASN A 4 1.74 -7.79 -19.52
C ASN A 4 2.50 -6.68 -18.78
N THR A 5 3.29 -7.06 -17.76
CA THR A 5 4.03 -6.14 -16.90
C THR A 5 4.98 -5.22 -17.67
N GLU A 6 5.68 -5.73 -18.69
CA GLU A 6 6.57 -4.92 -19.53
C GLU A 6 5.81 -3.81 -20.25
N LEU A 7 4.68 -4.14 -20.87
CA LEU A 7 3.87 -3.16 -21.62
C LEU A 7 3.19 -2.14 -20.70
N ILE A 8 2.76 -2.54 -19.50
CA ILE A 8 2.25 -1.59 -18.50
C ILE A 8 3.35 -0.63 -18.05
N LEU A 9 4.56 -1.14 -17.75
CA LEU A 9 5.71 -0.29 -17.44
C LEU A 9 6.08 0.63 -18.62
N THR A 10 6.02 0.14 -19.84
CA THR A 10 6.22 0.94 -21.04
C THR A 10 5.27 2.13 -21.07
N LEU A 11 3.97 1.88 -20.91
CA LEU A 11 2.96 2.95 -20.90
C LEU A 11 3.16 3.93 -19.74
N LYS A 12 3.54 3.45 -18.55
CA LYS A 12 3.87 4.32 -17.40
C LYS A 12 5.10 5.21 -17.65
N ASN A 13 6.01 4.81 -18.51
CA ASN A 13 7.19 5.59 -18.87
C ASN A 13 6.92 6.63 -20.00
N LEU A 14 5.73 6.63 -20.60
CA LEU A 14 5.32 7.68 -21.51
C LEU A 14 5.01 8.97 -20.76
N LYS A 15 5.69 10.06 -21.11
CA LYS A 15 5.53 11.37 -20.46
C LYS A 15 4.08 11.84 -20.51
N GLY A 16 3.44 12.00 -19.34
CA GLY A 16 2.06 12.46 -19.23
C GLY A 16 1.01 11.36 -19.53
N CYS A 17 1.40 10.10 -19.48
CA CYS A 17 0.49 8.94 -19.48
C CYS A 17 0.22 8.51 -18.04
N GLY A 18 -0.87 9.01 -17.44
CA GLY A 18 -1.26 8.67 -16.07
C GLY A 18 -1.98 7.31 -15.98
N ASN A 19 -2.12 6.78 -14.75
CA ASN A 19 -2.71 5.47 -14.47
C ASN A 19 -4.07 5.26 -15.18
N LYS A 20 -4.97 6.26 -15.16
CA LYS A 20 -6.26 6.17 -15.84
C LYS A 20 -6.13 5.91 -17.37
N THR A 21 -5.14 6.52 -18.00
CA THR A 21 -4.88 6.32 -19.43
C THR A 21 -4.35 4.91 -19.68
N VAL A 22 -3.42 4.43 -18.86
CA VAL A 22 -2.88 3.07 -18.95
C VAL A 22 -4.01 2.04 -18.81
N LEU A 23 -4.88 2.19 -17.80
CA LEU A 23 -6.04 1.31 -17.61
C LEU A 23 -6.97 1.32 -18.82
N THR A 24 -7.30 2.51 -19.35
CA THR A 24 -8.14 2.62 -20.55
C THR A 24 -7.54 1.87 -21.75
N ILE A 25 -6.22 1.98 -21.95
CA ILE A 25 -5.52 1.28 -23.03
C ILE A 25 -5.57 -0.23 -22.80
N ALA A 26 -5.26 -0.67 -21.58
CA ALA A 26 -5.22 -2.08 -21.23
C ALA A 26 -6.59 -2.77 -21.33
N GLU A 27 -7.69 -2.03 -21.07
CA GLU A 27 -9.07 -2.53 -21.21
C GLU A 27 -9.49 -2.76 -22.67
N VAL A 28 -8.98 -1.96 -23.60
CA VAL A 28 -9.33 -2.06 -25.03
C VAL A 28 -8.28 -2.79 -25.86
N ALA A 29 -7.12 -3.08 -25.30
CA ALA A 29 -6.05 -3.81 -25.98
C ALA A 29 -6.47 -5.26 -26.25
N PRO A 30 -6.37 -5.73 -27.51
CA PRO A 30 -6.58 -7.13 -27.84
C PRO A 30 -5.60 -8.05 -27.11
N SER A 31 -6.00 -9.29 -26.86
CA SER A 31 -5.15 -10.29 -26.16
C SER A 31 -3.86 -10.65 -26.91
N GLN A 32 -3.79 -10.37 -28.21
CA GLN A 32 -2.61 -10.57 -29.05
C GLN A 32 -1.50 -9.54 -28.79
N VAL A 33 -1.80 -8.40 -28.15
CA VAL A 33 -0.80 -7.36 -27.83
C VAL A 33 0.08 -7.86 -26.67
N GLN A 34 1.21 -8.47 -27.01
CA GLN A 34 2.14 -9.07 -26.04
C GLN A 34 3.55 -8.52 -26.15
N THR A 35 3.91 -7.88 -27.26
CA THR A 35 5.23 -7.28 -27.52
C THR A 35 5.12 -5.79 -27.77
N ILE A 36 6.26 -5.09 -27.78
CA ILE A 36 6.31 -3.65 -28.13
C ILE A 36 5.88 -3.41 -29.60
N GLU A 37 6.19 -4.34 -30.48
CA GLU A 37 5.77 -4.28 -31.89
C GLU A 37 4.26 -4.36 -32.02
N ASP A 38 3.62 -5.30 -31.29
CA ASP A 38 2.17 -5.42 -31.23
C ASP A 38 1.54 -4.15 -30.65
N LEU A 39 2.13 -3.59 -29.59
CA LEU A 39 1.66 -2.35 -28.98
C LEU A 39 1.76 -1.17 -29.95
N CYS A 40 2.87 -1.04 -30.69
CA CYS A 40 3.03 0.00 -31.71
C CYS A 40 1.99 -0.14 -32.83
N HIS A 41 1.72 -1.37 -33.28
CA HIS A 41 0.69 -1.60 -34.29
C HIS A 41 -0.71 -1.26 -33.75
N PHE A 42 -1.06 -1.77 -32.57
CA PHE A 42 -2.33 -1.47 -31.91
C PHE A 42 -2.51 0.03 -31.68
N TRP A 43 -1.42 0.75 -31.33
CA TRP A 43 -1.46 2.18 -31.09
C TRP A 43 -1.97 2.99 -32.29
N THR A 44 -1.67 2.55 -33.51
CA THR A 44 -2.16 3.20 -34.74
C THR A 44 -3.69 3.14 -34.90
N THR A 45 -4.35 2.21 -34.20
CA THR A 45 -5.81 2.06 -34.24
C THR A 45 -6.54 2.96 -33.23
N LEU A 46 -5.82 3.48 -32.21
CA LEU A 46 -6.37 4.34 -31.18
C LEU A 46 -6.64 5.75 -31.75
N LYS A 47 -7.81 6.29 -31.47
CA LYS A 47 -8.23 7.61 -31.91
C LYS A 47 -8.24 8.62 -30.75
N GLY A 48 -7.89 9.85 -31.05
CA GLY A 48 -8.01 10.99 -30.15
C GLY A 48 -6.67 11.59 -29.71
N LYS A 49 -6.69 12.89 -29.45
CA LYS A 49 -5.52 13.73 -29.14
C LYS A 49 -4.61 13.17 -28.04
N LYS A 50 -5.17 12.43 -27.08
CA LYS A 50 -4.40 11.83 -25.97
C LYS A 50 -3.46 10.70 -26.43
N PHE A 51 -3.76 10.04 -27.56
CA PHE A 51 -2.95 8.98 -28.15
C PHE A 51 -2.08 9.48 -29.30
N GLU A 52 -2.62 10.36 -30.13
CA GLU A 52 -1.95 10.93 -31.32
C GLU A 52 -0.68 11.73 -30.99
N LYS A 53 -0.54 12.16 -29.72
CA LYS A 53 0.66 12.86 -29.26
C LYS A 53 1.89 11.96 -29.10
N TYR A 54 1.74 10.64 -29.16
CA TYR A 54 2.84 9.69 -29.02
C TYR A 54 3.07 8.95 -30.34
N SER A 55 4.33 8.97 -30.78
CA SER A 55 4.79 8.23 -31.96
C SER A 55 5.23 6.80 -31.59
N ALA A 56 5.45 5.96 -32.59
CA ALA A 56 6.06 4.64 -32.38
C ALA A 56 7.46 4.75 -31.75
N THR A 57 8.21 5.80 -32.09
CA THR A 57 9.53 6.06 -31.48
C THR A 57 9.42 6.35 -30.00
N ASP A 58 8.39 7.11 -29.55
CA ASP A 58 8.15 7.38 -28.12
C ASP A 58 7.82 6.08 -27.36
N LEU A 59 7.02 5.20 -27.96
CA LEU A 59 6.69 3.88 -27.38
C LEU A 59 7.94 3.01 -27.25
N GLN A 60 8.77 2.94 -28.28
CA GLN A 60 10.02 2.17 -28.26
C GLN A 60 11.03 2.72 -27.25
N GLU A 61 11.12 4.04 -27.10
CA GLU A 61 11.98 4.64 -26.07
C GLU A 61 11.45 4.36 -24.66
N ALA A 62 10.14 4.47 -24.45
CA ALA A 62 9.51 4.12 -23.18
C ALA A 62 9.70 2.64 -22.85
N ASN A 63 9.66 1.75 -23.84
CA ASN A 63 9.93 0.32 -23.67
C ASN A 63 11.38 0.06 -23.27
N ARG A 64 12.36 0.72 -23.90
CA ARG A 64 13.77 0.59 -23.47
C ARG A 64 13.96 0.98 -22.02
N LYS A 65 13.27 2.04 -21.54
CA LYS A 65 13.29 2.43 -20.12
C LYS A 65 12.64 1.35 -19.25
N ALA A 66 11.50 0.78 -19.67
CA ALA A 66 10.83 -0.30 -18.96
C ALA A 66 11.73 -1.53 -18.81
N LEU A 67 12.40 -1.95 -19.89
CA LEU A 67 13.36 -3.07 -19.87
C LEU A 67 14.56 -2.80 -18.96
N THR A 68 15.07 -1.57 -18.92
CA THR A 68 16.13 -1.18 -17.97
C THR A 68 15.64 -1.34 -16.54
N ILE A 69 14.43 -0.86 -16.21
CA ILE A 69 13.82 -0.98 -14.88
C ILE A 69 13.67 -2.46 -14.48
N ILE A 70 13.22 -3.32 -15.41
CA ILE A 70 13.05 -4.76 -15.18
C ILE A 70 14.40 -5.40 -14.88
N ASN A 71 15.41 -5.15 -15.70
CA ASN A 71 16.75 -5.71 -15.53
C ASN A 71 17.42 -5.24 -14.23
N ASP A 72 17.24 -3.97 -13.85
CA ASP A 72 17.77 -3.43 -12.59
C ASP A 72 17.08 -4.09 -11.38
N ALA A 73 15.77 -4.27 -11.44
CA ALA A 73 15.02 -4.98 -10.39
C ALA A 73 15.49 -6.43 -10.25
N GLU A 74 15.68 -7.15 -11.36
CA GLU A 74 16.14 -8.53 -11.36
C GLU A 74 17.55 -8.66 -10.75
N ARG A 75 18.49 -7.77 -11.11
CA ARG A 75 19.85 -7.76 -10.54
C ARG A 75 19.84 -7.56 -9.03
N GLU A 76 18.92 -6.76 -8.52
CA GLU A 76 18.76 -6.50 -7.09
C GLU A 76 17.92 -7.56 -6.37
N GLY A 77 17.41 -8.59 -7.07
CA GLY A 77 16.50 -9.58 -6.49
C GLY A 77 15.16 -8.99 -6.06
N VAL A 78 14.68 -7.98 -6.78
CA VAL A 78 13.39 -7.32 -6.62
C VAL A 78 12.45 -7.85 -7.70
N GLY A 79 11.33 -8.44 -7.30
CA GLY A 79 10.29 -8.86 -8.24
C GLY A 79 9.38 -7.70 -8.61
N ILE A 80 8.64 -7.88 -9.69
CA ILE A 80 7.65 -6.91 -10.17
C ILE A 80 6.32 -7.64 -10.36
N ILE A 81 5.23 -7.01 -9.93
CA ILE A 81 3.87 -7.50 -10.14
C ILE A 81 3.02 -6.36 -10.69
N SER A 82 2.17 -6.66 -11.68
CA SER A 82 1.30 -5.69 -12.30
C SER A 82 -0.18 -5.91 -11.95
N TYR A 83 -0.96 -4.84 -12.06
CA TYR A 83 -2.39 -4.77 -11.74
C TYR A 83 -3.21 -5.93 -12.32
N TYR A 84 -2.87 -6.44 -13.50
CA TYR A 84 -3.62 -7.47 -14.20
C TYR A 84 -3.18 -8.91 -13.89
N GLU A 85 -2.09 -9.08 -13.14
CA GLU A 85 -1.66 -10.42 -12.75
C GLU A 85 -2.59 -11.03 -11.70
N GLU A 86 -2.78 -12.35 -11.75
CA GLU A 86 -3.66 -13.08 -10.83
C GLU A 86 -3.23 -12.93 -9.37
N SER A 87 -1.92 -12.88 -9.14
CA SER A 87 -1.33 -12.70 -7.81
C SER A 87 -1.49 -11.30 -7.24
N PHE A 88 -1.92 -10.30 -8.05
CA PHE A 88 -2.16 -8.95 -7.56
C PHE A 88 -3.42 -8.90 -6.71
N PRO A 89 -3.37 -8.41 -5.45
CA PRO A 89 -4.51 -8.48 -4.53
C PRO A 89 -5.72 -7.68 -5.02
N GLN A 90 -6.90 -8.29 -5.00
CA GLN A 90 -8.14 -7.61 -5.38
C GLN A 90 -8.38 -6.35 -4.56
N ILE A 91 -8.10 -6.40 -3.26
CA ILE A 91 -8.28 -5.26 -2.35
C ILE A 91 -7.43 -4.04 -2.75
N LEU A 92 -6.24 -4.24 -3.33
CA LEU A 92 -5.40 -3.15 -3.84
C LEU A 92 -5.93 -2.54 -5.14
N ARG A 93 -6.66 -3.31 -5.96
CA ARG A 93 -7.31 -2.77 -7.16
C ARG A 93 -8.41 -1.76 -6.83
N GLU A 94 -8.93 -1.82 -5.62
CA GLU A 94 -9.97 -0.94 -5.10
C GLU A 94 -9.41 0.21 -4.25
N THR A 95 -8.09 0.42 -4.26
CA THR A 95 -7.45 1.50 -3.52
C THR A 95 -7.98 2.84 -3.99
N ILE A 96 -8.35 3.67 -3.01
CA ILE A 96 -8.72 5.08 -3.22
C ILE A 96 -7.78 5.98 -2.43
N ASN A 97 -7.61 7.21 -2.89
CA ASN A 97 -6.83 8.21 -2.19
C ASN A 97 -7.67 8.95 -1.13
N GLU A 98 -7.05 9.89 -0.43
CA GLU A 98 -7.72 10.70 0.63
C GLU A 98 -8.88 11.56 0.14
N ASP A 99 -8.95 11.86 -1.16
CA ASP A 99 -10.05 12.59 -1.79
C ASP A 99 -11.22 11.66 -2.20
N GLY A 100 -11.03 10.34 -2.13
CA GLY A 100 -11.99 9.32 -2.53
C GLY A 100 -11.94 8.95 -4.01
N ASN A 101 -10.89 9.35 -4.72
CA ASN A 101 -10.68 8.96 -6.12
C ASN A 101 -9.99 7.60 -6.23
N ALA A 102 -10.37 6.79 -7.24
CA ALA A 102 -9.68 5.55 -7.53
C ALA A 102 -8.19 5.81 -7.83
N ASP A 103 -7.31 5.14 -7.10
CA ASP A 103 -5.86 5.35 -7.15
C ASP A 103 -5.09 4.05 -6.87
N ALA A 104 -5.49 2.98 -7.54
CA ALA A 104 -4.80 1.70 -7.47
C ALA A 104 -3.40 1.76 -8.08
N PRO A 105 -2.41 1.10 -7.47
CA PRO A 105 -1.09 0.95 -8.07
C PRO A 105 -1.19 0.03 -9.30
N LEU A 106 -0.56 0.42 -10.40
CA LEU A 106 -0.53 -0.43 -11.61
C LEU A 106 0.66 -1.38 -11.65
N ILE A 107 1.72 -1.00 -10.99
CA ILE A 107 2.96 -1.76 -10.82
C ILE A 107 3.34 -1.69 -9.35
N LEU A 108 3.74 -2.83 -8.81
CA LEU A 108 4.41 -2.91 -7.52
C LEU A 108 5.71 -3.67 -7.67
N PHE A 109 6.76 -3.09 -7.17
CA PHE A 109 8.03 -3.78 -6.90
C PHE A 109 7.91 -4.47 -5.55
N TYR A 110 8.49 -5.66 -5.43
CA TYR A 110 8.46 -6.40 -4.18
C TYR A 110 9.78 -7.09 -3.86
N ARG A 111 10.09 -7.19 -2.57
CA ARG A 111 11.21 -7.99 -2.05
C ARG A 111 10.72 -8.81 -0.86
N GLY A 112 10.92 -10.11 -0.90
CA GLY A 112 10.47 -11.05 0.12
C GLY A 112 9.35 -11.96 -0.35
N ASN A 113 8.49 -12.40 0.58
CA ASN A 113 7.46 -13.40 0.32
C ASN A 113 6.16 -12.77 -0.23
N ILE A 114 5.98 -12.84 -1.55
CA ILE A 114 4.79 -12.29 -2.21
C ILE A 114 3.47 -12.93 -1.73
N LYS A 115 3.49 -14.14 -1.17
CA LYS A 115 2.29 -14.78 -0.62
C LYS A 115 1.68 -14.00 0.55
N ALA A 116 2.44 -13.12 1.20
CA ALA A 116 1.92 -12.20 2.22
C ALA A 116 0.79 -11.30 1.68
N LEU A 117 0.74 -11.04 0.37
CA LEU A 117 -0.33 -10.27 -0.29
C LEU A 117 -1.70 -10.97 -0.25
N GLN A 118 -1.74 -12.28 -0.04
CA GLN A 118 -2.98 -13.06 0.04
C GLN A 118 -3.55 -13.15 1.46
N MET A 119 -2.79 -12.67 2.46
CA MET A 119 -3.25 -12.67 3.85
C MET A 119 -4.09 -11.42 4.13
N PRO A 120 -5.12 -11.50 4.99
CA PRO A 120 -5.85 -10.31 5.39
C PRO A 120 -4.94 -9.34 6.14
N GLY A 121 -4.84 -8.10 5.64
CA GLY A 121 -3.98 -7.06 6.19
C GLY A 121 -4.69 -6.18 7.22
N ILE A 122 -3.95 -5.73 8.23
CA ILE A 122 -4.33 -4.64 9.14
C ILE A 122 -3.23 -3.60 9.09
N ALA A 123 -3.58 -2.35 8.74
CA ALA A 123 -2.63 -1.24 8.80
C ALA A 123 -2.42 -0.81 10.26
N ILE A 124 -1.18 -0.73 10.72
CA ILE A 124 -0.80 -0.17 12.02
C ILE A 124 0.11 1.02 11.75
N ILE A 125 -0.38 2.23 12.07
CA ILE A 125 0.24 3.49 11.70
C ILE A 125 0.22 4.49 12.86
N GLY A 126 0.96 5.60 12.69
CA GLY A 126 0.93 6.68 13.66
C GLY A 126 2.12 7.63 13.58
N THR A 127 2.33 8.37 14.66
CA THR A 127 3.41 9.35 14.75
C THR A 127 4.80 8.70 14.70
N ARG A 128 5.78 9.45 14.20
CA ARG A 128 7.19 9.06 14.23
C ARG A 128 7.83 9.14 15.61
N GLU A 129 7.17 9.80 16.54
CA GLU A 129 7.63 10.01 17.91
C GLU A 129 6.55 9.60 18.91
N PRO A 130 6.21 8.30 19.02
CA PRO A 130 5.25 7.84 20.01
C PRO A 130 5.77 8.07 21.43
N THR A 131 4.83 8.17 22.36
CA THR A 131 5.17 8.07 23.79
C THR A 131 5.53 6.62 24.13
N GLU A 132 6.10 6.39 25.32
CA GLU A 132 6.35 5.02 25.79
C GLU A 132 5.07 4.17 25.78
N ALA A 133 3.95 4.71 26.26
CA ALA A 133 2.65 4.03 26.19
C ALA A 133 2.21 3.76 24.75
N GLY A 134 2.52 4.65 23.81
CA GLY A 134 2.27 4.44 22.38
C GLY A 134 3.12 3.30 21.81
N THR A 135 4.41 3.28 22.15
CA THR A 135 5.33 2.20 21.76
C THR A 135 4.84 0.83 22.27
N GLN A 136 4.49 0.75 23.55
CA GLN A 136 3.97 -0.48 24.15
C GLN A 136 2.64 -0.92 23.51
N ALA A 137 1.72 0.02 23.29
CA ALA A 137 0.45 -0.27 22.61
C ALA A 137 0.67 -0.77 21.18
N GLY A 138 1.56 -0.14 20.42
CA GLY A 138 1.87 -0.53 19.05
C GLY A 138 2.39 -1.96 18.95
N ILE A 139 3.36 -2.32 19.79
CA ILE A 139 3.89 -3.69 19.88
C ILE A 139 2.79 -4.67 20.28
N TYR A 140 2.07 -4.38 21.38
CA TYR A 140 1.04 -5.26 21.93
C TYR A 140 -0.06 -5.60 20.91
N PHE A 141 -0.63 -4.59 20.22
CA PHE A 141 -1.70 -4.85 19.28
C PHE A 141 -1.19 -5.49 17.99
N ALA A 142 0.03 -5.17 17.55
CA ALA A 142 0.64 -5.86 16.42
C ALA A 142 0.87 -7.34 16.71
N GLU A 143 1.36 -7.70 17.89
CA GLU A 143 1.47 -9.08 18.36
C GLU A 143 0.11 -9.76 18.34
N LYS A 144 -0.90 -9.16 18.97
CA LYS A 144 -2.25 -9.71 19.06
C LYS A 144 -2.88 -9.98 17.70
N PHE A 145 -2.81 -9.04 16.76
CA PHE A 145 -3.36 -9.24 15.43
C PHE A 145 -2.55 -10.25 14.60
N ALA A 146 -1.22 -10.24 14.72
CA ALA A 146 -0.38 -11.21 14.05
C ALA A 146 -0.63 -12.65 14.54
N GLU A 147 -0.84 -12.86 15.84
CA GLU A 147 -1.26 -14.14 16.44
C GLU A 147 -2.61 -14.63 15.90
N GLN A 148 -3.49 -13.72 15.47
CA GLN A 148 -4.76 -14.05 14.82
C GLN A 148 -4.65 -14.32 13.31
N GLY A 149 -3.43 -14.35 12.77
CA GLY A 149 -3.14 -14.65 11.37
C GLY A 149 -3.26 -13.45 10.41
N PHE A 150 -3.32 -12.23 10.94
CA PHE A 150 -3.31 -11.03 10.10
C PHE A 150 -1.89 -10.64 9.68
N ASN A 151 -1.77 -10.14 8.45
CA ASN A 151 -0.57 -9.48 7.96
C ASN A 151 -0.55 -8.04 8.49
N ILE A 152 0.47 -7.69 9.27
CA ILE A 152 0.62 -6.32 9.78
C ILE A 152 1.22 -5.44 8.68
N VAL A 153 0.44 -4.49 8.21
CA VAL A 153 0.82 -3.57 7.12
C VAL A 153 1.24 -2.22 7.71
N SER A 154 2.38 -1.71 7.32
CA SER A 154 2.84 -0.38 7.74
C SER A 154 3.82 0.23 6.74
N GLY A 155 4.45 1.36 7.09
CA GLY A 155 5.25 2.15 6.15
C GLY A 155 6.75 2.16 6.41
N LEU A 156 7.25 1.37 7.34
CA LEU A 156 8.67 1.35 7.72
C LEU A 156 9.21 2.69 8.29
N ALA A 157 8.36 3.66 8.63
CA ALA A 157 8.81 4.87 9.28
C ALA A 157 9.29 4.59 10.72
N ILE A 158 10.14 5.45 11.29
CA ILE A 158 10.43 5.40 12.73
C ILE A 158 9.14 5.58 13.53
N GLY A 159 9.12 5.11 14.78
CA GLY A 159 7.99 5.28 15.68
C GLY A 159 6.91 4.22 15.50
N CYS A 160 5.65 4.59 15.32
CA CYS A 160 4.53 3.66 15.34
C CYS A 160 4.63 2.57 14.26
N ASP A 161 5.12 2.90 13.06
CA ASP A 161 5.32 1.90 12.01
C ASP A 161 6.33 0.82 12.44
N THR A 162 7.44 1.26 13.04
CA THR A 162 8.46 0.35 13.61
C THR A 162 7.84 -0.59 14.64
N THR A 163 6.97 -0.08 15.53
CA THR A 163 6.32 -0.92 16.56
C THR A 163 5.39 -1.96 15.96
N GLY A 164 4.67 -1.60 14.90
CA GLY A 164 3.81 -2.52 14.15
C GLY A 164 4.60 -3.69 13.57
N HIS A 165 5.69 -3.41 12.85
CA HIS A 165 6.56 -4.44 12.30
C HIS A 165 7.21 -5.29 13.37
N GLN A 166 7.75 -4.66 14.43
CA GLN A 166 8.43 -5.35 15.52
C GLN A 166 7.48 -6.31 16.25
N GLY A 167 6.25 -5.87 16.58
CA GLY A 167 5.26 -6.73 17.24
C GLY A 167 4.92 -7.96 16.41
N ALA A 168 4.71 -7.82 15.08
CA ALA A 168 4.51 -8.96 14.21
C ALA A 168 5.69 -9.94 14.24
N LEU A 169 6.93 -9.42 14.16
CA LEU A 169 8.15 -10.24 14.18
C LEU A 169 8.36 -10.97 15.52
N ASN A 170 8.00 -10.35 16.66
CA ASN A 170 8.13 -10.94 18.00
C ASN A 170 7.38 -12.28 18.11
N VAL A 171 6.22 -12.39 17.46
CA VAL A 171 5.37 -13.60 17.49
C VAL A 171 5.53 -14.45 16.22
N LYS A 172 6.56 -14.20 15.41
CA LYS A 172 6.82 -14.88 14.12
C LYS A 172 5.64 -14.75 13.15
N GLY A 173 4.88 -13.67 13.25
CA GLY A 173 3.80 -13.32 12.36
C GLY A 173 4.32 -12.68 11.06
N THR A 174 3.41 -12.44 10.13
CA THR A 174 3.72 -11.81 8.84
C THR A 174 3.57 -10.30 8.92
N THR A 175 4.51 -9.58 8.31
CA THR A 175 4.38 -8.13 8.15
C THR A 175 4.81 -7.68 6.76
N THR A 176 4.12 -6.64 6.26
CA THR A 176 4.37 -6.03 4.95
C THR A 176 4.64 -4.55 5.12
N ALA A 177 5.76 -4.09 4.58
CA ALA A 177 6.11 -2.68 4.59
C ALA A 177 5.95 -2.07 3.19
N PHE A 178 5.15 -0.99 3.08
CA PHE A 178 5.13 -0.13 1.91
C PHE A 178 6.20 0.96 2.02
N LEU A 179 7.06 1.07 1.02
CA LEU A 179 8.13 2.06 0.96
C LEU A 179 7.84 3.14 -0.08
N ALA A 180 8.38 4.32 0.16
CA ALA A 180 8.26 5.48 -0.73
C ALA A 180 9.50 5.67 -1.63
N ASN A 181 10.31 4.62 -1.77
CA ASN A 181 11.60 4.57 -2.47
C ASN A 181 11.81 3.20 -3.09
N GLY A 182 12.86 3.03 -3.91
CA GLY A 182 13.26 1.73 -4.46
C GLY A 182 13.60 0.71 -3.37
N LEU A 183 13.54 -0.57 -3.72
CA LEU A 183 13.73 -1.67 -2.78
C LEU A 183 15.17 -2.23 -2.76
N ASP A 184 16.11 -1.60 -3.45
CA ASP A 184 17.54 -1.81 -3.23
C ASP A 184 17.94 -1.35 -1.82
N TRP A 185 18.83 -2.07 -1.16
CA TRP A 185 19.19 -1.81 0.23
C TRP A 185 19.77 -0.41 0.47
N GLU A 186 20.39 0.18 -0.56
CA GLU A 186 20.94 1.52 -0.51
C GLU A 186 19.86 2.61 -0.51
N SER A 187 18.72 2.35 -1.14
CA SER A 187 17.58 3.29 -1.20
C SER A 187 16.68 3.24 0.03
N ILE A 188 16.75 2.18 0.87
CA ILE A 188 15.88 2.04 2.04
C ILE A 188 15.96 3.28 2.95
N TYR A 189 14.80 3.81 3.28
CA TYR A 189 14.61 4.97 4.15
C TYR A 189 13.44 4.76 5.11
N PRO A 190 13.57 5.11 6.40
CA PRO A 190 14.76 5.70 7.04
C PRO A 190 15.89 4.67 7.22
N LYS A 191 17.13 5.16 7.28
CA LYS A 191 18.32 4.30 7.42
C LYS A 191 18.35 3.53 8.74
N GLU A 192 17.78 4.11 9.78
CA GLU A 192 17.60 3.50 11.09
C GLU A 192 16.82 2.18 11.02
N ASN A 193 15.91 2.07 10.07
CA ASN A 193 15.08 0.88 9.88
C ASN A 193 15.59 -0.07 8.78
N LEU A 194 16.82 0.11 8.29
CA LEU A 194 17.40 -0.79 7.29
C LEU A 194 17.48 -2.24 7.82
N GLU A 195 17.94 -2.44 9.03
CA GLU A 195 18.03 -3.79 9.63
C GLU A 195 16.61 -4.37 9.89
N LEU A 196 15.64 -3.54 10.26
CA LEU A 196 14.26 -3.97 10.37
C LEU A 196 13.71 -4.45 9.01
N ALA A 197 13.97 -3.72 7.92
CA ALA A 197 13.58 -4.12 6.56
C ALA A 197 14.18 -5.47 6.16
N LYS A 198 15.47 -5.70 6.45
CA LYS A 198 16.12 -6.99 6.21
C LYS A 198 15.52 -8.11 7.04
N ASN A 199 15.21 -7.85 8.32
CA ASN A 199 14.58 -8.81 9.21
C ASN A 199 13.16 -9.17 8.76
N ILE A 200 12.37 -8.21 8.26
CA ILE A 200 11.07 -8.46 7.65
C ILE A 200 11.20 -9.48 6.52
N VAL A 201 12.09 -9.25 5.57
CA VAL A 201 12.31 -10.15 4.43
C VAL A 201 12.80 -11.53 4.90
N LYS A 202 13.79 -11.58 5.80
CA LYS A 202 14.37 -12.81 6.34
C LYS A 202 13.34 -13.67 7.09
N SER A 203 12.37 -13.04 7.74
CA SER A 203 11.30 -13.71 8.50
C SER A 203 10.09 -14.11 7.64
N GLY A 204 10.18 -13.98 6.31
CA GLY A 204 9.09 -14.35 5.40
C GLY A 204 8.03 -13.26 5.21
N GLY A 205 8.32 -12.03 5.63
CA GLY A 205 7.52 -10.85 5.32
C GLY A 205 7.83 -10.25 3.95
N LEU A 206 7.30 -9.06 3.69
CA LEU A 206 7.30 -8.45 2.37
C LEU A 206 7.60 -6.95 2.43
N LEU A 207 8.45 -6.47 1.51
CA LEU A 207 8.59 -5.05 1.20
C LEU A 207 7.93 -4.76 -0.15
N LEU A 208 7.20 -3.66 -0.24
CA LEU A 208 6.48 -3.22 -1.44
C LEU A 208 6.80 -1.76 -1.77
N SER A 209 6.83 -1.43 -3.06
CA SER A 209 6.99 -0.06 -3.52
C SER A 209 6.39 0.14 -4.92
N GLU A 210 5.92 1.34 -5.23
CA GLU A 210 5.60 1.75 -6.61
C GLU A 210 6.83 2.28 -7.37
N TYR A 211 7.97 2.39 -6.71
CA TYR A 211 9.16 3.05 -7.21
C TYR A 211 10.25 2.06 -7.61
N PRO A 212 10.89 2.25 -8.76
CA PRO A 212 11.95 1.36 -9.24
C PRO A 212 13.20 1.44 -8.34
N VAL A 213 14.04 0.42 -8.49
CA VAL A 213 15.38 0.35 -7.88
C VAL A 213 16.16 1.65 -8.14
N GLY A 214 16.90 2.12 -7.14
CA GLY A 214 17.70 3.36 -7.19
C GLY A 214 16.90 4.65 -6.98
N GLN A 215 15.57 4.62 -6.98
CA GLN A 215 14.77 5.81 -6.74
C GLN A 215 14.73 6.14 -5.25
N ARG A 216 15.18 7.35 -4.90
CA ARG A 216 15.09 7.88 -3.53
C ARG A 216 13.71 8.46 -3.27
N GLY A 217 13.23 8.27 -2.04
CA GLY A 217 11.99 8.86 -1.57
C GLY A 217 12.11 10.37 -1.33
N ASN A 218 10.96 11.04 -1.41
CA ASN A 218 10.80 12.44 -1.06
C ASN A 218 9.45 12.65 -0.35
N ARG A 219 9.12 13.90 0.04
CA ARG A 219 7.88 14.18 0.77
C ARG A 219 6.60 13.80 0.02
N TYR A 220 6.61 13.87 -1.31
CA TYR A 220 5.45 13.54 -2.14
C TYR A 220 5.25 12.02 -2.21
N THR A 221 6.33 11.28 -2.46
CA THR A 221 6.28 9.81 -2.51
C THR A 221 5.89 9.20 -1.16
N LEU A 222 6.26 9.85 -0.03
CA LEU A 222 5.82 9.44 1.30
C LEU A 222 4.30 9.56 1.48
N VAL A 223 3.71 10.67 1.03
CA VAL A 223 2.26 10.89 1.08
C VAL A 223 1.52 9.93 0.14
N GLU A 224 1.99 9.80 -1.11
CA GLU A 224 1.39 8.90 -2.10
C GLU A 224 1.38 7.44 -1.62
N ARG A 225 2.43 6.99 -0.92
CA ARG A 225 2.54 5.65 -0.38
C ARG A 225 1.49 5.34 0.70
N ASP A 226 1.10 6.33 1.51
CA ASP A 226 0.24 6.12 2.69
C ASP A 226 -1.13 5.54 2.31
N ARG A 227 -1.68 5.86 1.12
CA ARG A 227 -2.92 5.26 0.63
C ARG A 227 -2.83 3.74 0.43
N LEU A 228 -1.63 3.23 0.14
CA LEU A 228 -1.41 1.80 -0.11
C LEU A 228 -1.47 0.98 1.17
N GLN A 229 -1.08 1.56 2.31
CA GLN A 229 -1.23 0.91 3.61
C GLN A 229 -2.72 0.67 3.91
N ALA A 230 -3.55 1.71 3.75
CA ALA A 230 -5.01 1.58 3.85
C ALA A 230 -5.58 0.67 2.73
N GLY A 231 -5.03 0.75 1.52
CA GLY A 231 -5.44 -0.03 0.35
C GLY A 231 -5.32 -1.54 0.57
N LEU A 232 -4.17 -2.02 1.05
CA LEU A 232 -3.93 -3.46 1.30
C LEU A 232 -4.62 -3.96 2.58
N SER A 233 -5.17 -3.08 3.41
CA SER A 233 -5.68 -3.44 4.72
C SER A 233 -7.21 -3.46 4.77
N TYR A 234 -7.76 -4.36 5.57
CA TYR A 234 -9.19 -4.47 5.84
C TYR A 234 -9.65 -3.56 6.98
N ALA A 235 -8.72 -3.08 7.77
CA ALA A 235 -8.90 -2.09 8.81
C ALA A 235 -7.60 -1.31 9.04
N THR A 236 -7.71 -0.14 9.65
CA THR A 236 -6.54 0.66 10.05
C THR A 236 -6.59 0.93 11.55
N LEU A 237 -5.49 0.63 12.24
CA LEU A 237 -5.24 0.98 13.64
C LEU A 237 -4.26 2.14 13.71
N VAL A 238 -4.68 3.23 14.33
CA VAL A 238 -3.81 4.37 14.65
C VAL A 238 -3.38 4.29 16.10
N ILE A 239 -2.08 4.16 16.31
CA ILE A 239 -1.50 4.10 17.66
C ILE A 239 -1.59 5.49 18.30
N GLN A 240 -0.90 6.46 17.76
CA GLN A 240 -0.94 7.86 18.18
C GLN A 240 -0.84 8.77 16.97
N THR A 241 -1.66 9.82 16.92
CA THR A 241 -1.55 10.87 15.92
C THR A 241 -1.98 12.21 16.47
N GLY A 242 -1.32 13.28 16.04
CA GLY A 242 -1.81 14.65 16.22
C GLY A 242 -2.96 14.96 15.26
N LEU A 243 -3.44 16.21 15.29
CA LEU A 243 -4.51 16.67 14.39
C LEU A 243 -4.06 16.85 12.93
N ARG A 244 -2.76 16.91 12.69
CA ARG A 244 -2.13 17.09 11.38
C ARG A 244 -0.92 16.16 11.24
N GLY A 245 -0.53 15.84 10.00
CA GLY A 245 0.66 15.04 9.71
C GLY A 245 0.39 13.92 8.71
N GLY A 246 1.44 13.19 8.33
CA GLY A 246 1.38 12.13 7.32
C GLY A 246 0.37 11.03 7.61
N THR A 247 0.23 10.63 8.87
CA THR A 247 -0.76 9.62 9.30
C THR A 247 -2.18 9.93 8.83
N MET A 248 -2.53 11.23 8.69
CA MET A 248 -3.88 11.64 8.28
C MET A 248 -4.22 11.26 6.84
N HIS A 249 -3.24 11.11 5.94
CA HIS A 249 -3.49 10.65 4.57
C HIS A 249 -4.05 9.22 4.57
N ALA A 250 -3.42 8.30 5.31
CA ALA A 250 -3.92 6.93 5.45
C ALA A 250 -5.25 6.86 6.22
N VAL A 251 -5.43 7.69 7.26
CA VAL A 251 -6.72 7.81 7.99
C VAL A 251 -7.84 8.23 7.04
N ASN A 252 -7.63 9.28 6.26
CA ASN A 252 -8.63 9.78 5.31
C ASN A 252 -8.93 8.75 4.21
N ALA A 253 -7.91 8.09 3.66
CA ALA A 253 -8.10 7.02 2.69
C ALA A 253 -8.92 5.85 3.28
N THR A 254 -8.65 5.45 4.54
CA THR A 254 -9.42 4.42 5.25
C THR A 254 -10.90 4.80 5.36
N LEU A 255 -11.19 6.02 5.82
CA LEU A 255 -12.57 6.51 5.97
C LEU A 255 -13.30 6.61 4.63
N LYS A 256 -12.63 7.13 3.59
CA LYS A 256 -13.20 7.21 2.24
C LYS A 256 -13.48 5.84 1.64
N ALA A 257 -12.62 4.86 1.93
CA ALA A 257 -12.83 3.46 1.56
C ALA A 257 -13.91 2.75 2.41
N GLN A 258 -14.50 3.44 3.39
CA GLN A 258 -15.49 2.89 4.33
C GLN A 258 -14.97 1.63 5.06
N LYS A 259 -13.69 1.58 5.32
CA LYS A 259 -13.05 0.51 6.11
C LYS A 259 -13.05 0.89 7.58
N PRO A 260 -13.10 -0.08 8.51
CA PRO A 260 -13.00 0.18 9.96
C PRO A 260 -11.72 0.95 10.31
N LEU A 261 -11.89 2.02 11.07
CA LEU A 261 -10.81 2.81 11.65
C LEU A 261 -10.83 2.61 13.16
N PHE A 262 -9.70 2.18 13.71
CA PHE A 262 -9.50 2.03 15.15
C PHE A 262 -8.49 3.05 15.64
N MET A 263 -8.74 3.59 16.83
CA MET A 263 -7.82 4.48 17.52
C MET A 263 -7.59 3.98 18.94
N ILE A 264 -6.32 3.92 19.36
CA ILE A 264 -6.02 3.56 20.76
C ILE A 264 -6.64 4.61 21.67
N ARG A 265 -7.40 4.13 22.66
CA ARG A 265 -7.92 4.94 23.77
C ARG A 265 -6.98 4.78 24.97
N TYR A 266 -6.27 5.82 25.29
CA TYR A 266 -5.41 5.88 26.48
C TYR A 266 -6.18 6.34 27.71
N LYS A 267 -5.78 5.87 28.91
CA LYS A 267 -6.45 6.25 30.17
C LYS A 267 -6.39 7.74 30.48
N ASN A 268 -5.32 8.42 30.08
CA ASN A 268 -5.09 9.86 30.30
C ASN A 268 -4.85 10.59 28.99
N MET A 269 -5.88 10.71 28.14
CA MET A 269 -5.77 11.42 26.87
C MET A 269 -5.57 12.94 27.04
N ASP A 270 -5.91 13.49 28.20
CA ASP A 270 -5.91 14.95 28.47
C ASP A 270 -4.63 15.47 29.18
N GLY A 271 -3.71 14.58 29.59
CA GLY A 271 -2.58 14.98 30.43
C GLY A 271 -1.20 14.53 29.93
N GLN A 272 -0.82 13.32 30.25
CA GLN A 272 0.57 12.84 30.08
C GLN A 272 0.96 12.50 28.61
N ILE A 273 -0.02 12.34 27.72
CA ILE A 273 0.26 11.93 26.33
C ILE A 273 0.56 13.15 25.45
N GLY A 274 0.27 14.37 25.97
CA GLY A 274 0.48 15.62 25.22
C GLY A 274 -0.21 15.60 23.87
N GLY A 275 0.07 16.53 22.97
CA GLY A 275 -0.53 16.62 21.64
C GLY A 275 -0.31 15.42 20.70
N LYS A 276 0.36 14.35 21.16
CA LYS A 276 0.67 13.14 20.38
C LYS A 276 -0.58 12.27 20.07
N ALA A 277 -1.67 12.37 20.85
CA ALA A 277 -2.91 11.62 20.66
C ALA A 277 -4.17 12.52 20.53
N GLU A 278 -3.99 13.80 20.24
CA GLU A 278 -5.12 14.73 20.00
C GLU A 278 -6.00 14.26 18.83
N GLY A 279 -5.39 13.72 17.78
CA GLY A 279 -6.12 13.12 16.67
C GLY A 279 -6.92 11.91 17.10
N ASN A 280 -6.34 11.01 17.91
CA ASN A 280 -7.08 9.88 18.47
C ASN A 280 -8.33 10.36 19.24
N LYS A 281 -8.15 11.31 20.16
CA LYS A 281 -9.25 11.86 20.94
C LYS A 281 -10.36 12.42 20.06
N LYS A 282 -10.01 13.29 19.12
CA LYS A 282 -10.95 13.94 18.21
C LYS A 282 -11.77 12.92 17.40
N PHE A 283 -11.13 11.94 16.75
CA PHE A 283 -11.84 10.96 15.93
C PHE A 283 -12.74 10.04 16.74
N LEU A 284 -12.38 9.74 17.99
CA LEU A 284 -13.21 8.98 18.91
C LEU A 284 -14.44 9.81 19.37
N GLU A 285 -14.26 11.09 19.71
CA GLU A 285 -15.34 11.99 20.10
C GLU A 285 -16.32 12.28 18.96
N GLU A 286 -15.83 12.38 17.73
CA GLU A 286 -16.64 12.56 16.52
C GLU A 286 -17.33 11.25 16.05
N GLY A 287 -17.11 10.11 16.73
CA GLY A 287 -17.69 8.83 16.35
C GLY A 287 -17.19 8.30 14.99
N LYS A 288 -16.05 8.79 14.51
CA LYS A 288 -15.43 8.40 13.22
C LYS A 288 -14.51 7.20 13.33
N ALA A 289 -14.15 6.79 14.53
CA ALA A 289 -13.29 5.66 14.82
C ALA A 289 -13.80 4.83 15.99
N HIS A 290 -13.51 3.54 15.97
CA HIS A 290 -13.73 2.64 17.09
C HIS A 290 -12.60 2.80 18.11
N ALA A 291 -12.96 2.84 19.40
CA ALA A 291 -11.97 2.87 20.46
C ALA A 291 -11.35 1.47 20.64
N LEU A 292 -10.03 1.39 20.62
CA LEU A 292 -9.33 0.13 20.90
C LEU A 292 -8.60 0.22 22.23
N THR A 293 -8.88 -0.76 23.08
CA THR A 293 -8.22 -1.02 24.37
C THR A 293 -7.94 -2.53 24.48
N SER A 294 -7.14 -2.95 25.44
CA SER A 294 -6.93 -4.39 25.68
C SER A 294 -8.24 -5.13 25.99
N GLY A 295 -9.21 -4.46 26.62
CA GLY A 295 -10.51 -5.04 26.96
C GLY A 295 -11.51 -5.11 25.80
N SER A 296 -11.30 -4.36 24.71
CA SER A 296 -12.18 -4.37 23.52
C SER A 296 -11.55 -5.07 22.30
N PHE A 297 -10.48 -5.87 22.52
CA PHE A 297 -9.79 -6.53 21.41
C PHE A 297 -10.67 -7.52 20.64
N GLU A 298 -11.46 -8.35 21.35
CA GLU A 298 -12.34 -9.33 20.70
C GLU A 298 -13.46 -8.67 19.89
N GLU A 299 -14.00 -7.55 20.37
CA GLU A 299 -14.97 -6.74 19.59
C GLU A 299 -14.34 -6.18 18.33
N ALA A 300 -13.14 -5.62 18.44
CA ALA A 300 -12.40 -5.12 17.29
C ALA A 300 -12.11 -6.24 16.29
N LEU A 301 -11.72 -7.41 16.76
CA LEU A 301 -11.46 -8.57 15.91
C LEU A 301 -12.71 -9.02 15.15
N ALA A 302 -13.89 -9.01 15.79
CA ALA A 302 -15.15 -9.32 15.14
C ALA A 302 -15.47 -8.32 14.01
N ILE A 303 -15.32 -7.01 14.25
CA ILE A 303 -15.53 -5.95 13.25
C ILE A 303 -14.57 -6.12 12.05
N ILE A 304 -13.30 -6.45 12.33
CA ILE A 304 -12.30 -6.66 11.27
C ILE A 304 -12.64 -7.90 10.44
N ARG A 305 -13.04 -9.00 11.05
CA ARG A 305 -13.45 -10.22 10.34
C ARG A 305 -14.69 -9.99 9.46
N GLU A 306 -15.65 -9.22 9.95
CA GLU A 306 -16.80 -8.79 9.12
C GLU A 306 -16.36 -7.96 7.92
N SER A 307 -15.41 -7.04 8.11
CA SER A 307 -14.82 -6.26 7.01
C SER A 307 -14.14 -7.16 5.98
N VAL A 308 -13.38 -8.17 6.41
CA VAL A 308 -12.75 -9.16 5.51
C VAL A 308 -13.80 -9.90 4.70
N GLU A 309 -14.86 -10.39 5.34
CA GLU A 309 -15.95 -11.09 4.65
C GLU A 309 -16.69 -10.19 3.65
N LYS A 310 -17.01 -8.96 4.05
CA LYS A 310 -17.72 -7.99 3.21
C LYS A 310 -16.93 -7.63 1.95
N ILE A 311 -15.63 -7.35 2.10
CA ILE A 311 -14.77 -6.92 0.97
C ILE A 311 -14.50 -8.09 0.03
N ASN A 312 -14.34 -9.32 0.55
CA ASN A 312 -14.05 -10.50 -0.26
C ASN A 312 -15.30 -11.15 -0.88
N LYS A 313 -16.52 -10.70 -0.54
CA LYS A 313 -17.73 -11.16 -1.24
C LYS A 313 -17.63 -10.82 -2.72
N PRO A 314 -17.92 -11.77 -3.63
CA PRO A 314 -17.99 -11.47 -5.06
C PRO A 314 -18.98 -10.33 -5.28
N LYS A 315 -18.53 -9.25 -5.89
CA LYS A 315 -19.44 -8.21 -6.37
C LYS A 315 -20.29 -8.86 -7.47
N ILE A 316 -21.55 -9.16 -7.18
CA ILE A 316 -22.52 -9.56 -8.22
C ILE A 316 -22.52 -8.36 -9.19
N LYS A 317 -21.92 -8.55 -10.36
CA LYS A 317 -22.20 -7.63 -11.47
C LYS A 317 -23.69 -7.76 -11.69
N ASP A 318 -24.47 -6.74 -11.31
CA ASP A 318 -25.83 -6.62 -11.79
C ASP A 318 -25.73 -6.68 -13.32
N SER A 319 -25.97 -7.87 -13.86
CA SER A 319 -26.28 -8.03 -15.27
C SER A 319 -27.64 -7.38 -15.44
N LEU A 320 -27.67 -6.09 -15.64
CA LEU A 320 -28.82 -5.46 -16.25
C LEU A 320 -28.99 -6.09 -17.61
N PHE A 321 -30.14 -6.72 -17.77
CA PHE A 321 -30.70 -7.40 -18.92
C PHE A 321 -30.36 -6.73 -20.26
#